data_6e0b5f1c84867011a88151e4aab451f1
#
_entry.id   6e0b5f1c84867011a88151e4aab451f1
#
_cell.length_a   1.000
_cell.length_b   1.000
_cell.length_c   1.000
_cell.angle_alpha   90.00
_cell.angle_beta   90.00
_cell.angle_gamma   90.00
#
_symmetry.space_group_name_H-M   'P 1'
#
loop_
_entity.id
_entity.type
_entity.pdbx_description
1 polymer ?
#
loop_
_entity_poly.entity_id
_entity_poly.type
_entity_poly.pdbx_seq_one_letter_code
_entity_poly.pdbx_strand_id
1 'polypeptide(L)'
;HWPVFQLYRKVASNYLNILQFVALFIVTLVLTELSYRFIEMPVRDGRLGEVWHKLRFPRTDADTERRNKVFALGVVAAVLPVFSVVSLAFGTGEGKIAESIKSGEDAVQNLLGTTVAPDPNSTTIPGTQTTTLDGQQIPILAIGDSVMLGAARILTDRGITVDALKSRPFRQALEIANYVKSINRLGEFVIIHLGTNNFVDQKTLDEIMVPLKDVDLVLFVTAHVPTRKWQDPNNDLVRALPNVYGNVKVLDWYQIATEHPEYLHGDKVHLNNEGQKVYADLIMQAIGK
;
A
#
# COMPACT_ATOMS: atom_id res chain seq x y z
N HIS A 1 -8.78 20.74 -2.84
CA HIS A 1 -8.64 19.87 -4.04
C HIS A 1 -8.42 18.40 -3.65
N TRP A 2 -7.56 18.12 -2.65
CA TRP A 2 -7.18 16.76 -2.26
C TRP A 2 -8.37 15.82 -2.00
N PRO A 3 -9.44 16.18 -1.23
CA PRO A 3 -10.57 15.27 -0.99
C PRO A 3 -11.32 14.89 -2.28
N VAL A 4 -11.50 15.83 -3.22
CA VAL A 4 -12.22 15.60 -4.48
C VAL A 4 -11.47 14.57 -5.35
N PHE A 5 -10.15 14.72 -5.45
CA PHE A 5 -9.31 13.81 -6.23
C PHE A 5 -9.23 12.42 -5.59
N GLN A 6 -9.14 12.33 -4.26
CA GLN A 6 -9.10 11.05 -3.56
C GLN A 6 -10.42 10.29 -3.64
N LEU A 7 -11.55 10.99 -3.50
CA LEU A 7 -12.86 10.38 -3.66
C LEU A 7 -13.04 9.79 -5.06
N TYR A 8 -12.63 10.53 -6.10
CA TYR A 8 -12.70 10.04 -7.47
C TYR A 8 -11.81 8.82 -7.69
N ARG A 9 -10.57 8.84 -7.19
CA ARG A 9 -9.63 7.72 -7.29
C ARG A 9 -10.17 6.45 -6.63
N LYS A 10 -10.83 6.59 -5.48
CA LYS A 10 -11.42 5.47 -4.75
C LYS A 10 -12.60 4.83 -5.49
N VAL A 11 -13.38 5.62 -6.24
CA VAL A 11 -14.62 5.17 -6.90
C VAL A 11 -14.38 4.75 -8.35
N ALA A 12 -13.57 5.47 -9.09
CA ALA A 12 -13.48 5.33 -10.54
C ALA A 12 -12.16 4.77 -11.06
N SER A 13 -11.02 5.33 -10.69
CA SER A 13 -9.69 4.87 -11.16
C SER A 13 -8.55 5.58 -10.43
N ASN A 14 -7.44 4.89 -10.22
CA ASN A 14 -6.21 5.50 -9.69
C ASN A 14 -5.46 6.37 -10.73
N TYR A 15 -5.77 6.22 -12.00
CA TYR A 15 -5.18 7.02 -13.08
C TYR A 15 -6.20 8.00 -13.63
N LEU A 16 -5.79 9.26 -13.65
CA LEU A 16 -6.57 10.35 -14.23
C LEU A 16 -6.01 10.65 -15.63
N ASN A 17 -6.86 10.58 -16.64
CA ASN A 17 -6.52 11.18 -17.92
C ASN A 17 -6.62 12.71 -17.80
N ILE A 18 -6.06 13.43 -18.76
CA ILE A 18 -6.02 14.90 -18.72
C ILE A 18 -7.41 15.53 -18.65
N LEU A 19 -8.41 14.94 -19.31
CA LEU A 19 -9.78 15.44 -19.30
C LEU A 19 -10.43 15.28 -17.92
N GLN A 20 -10.23 14.14 -17.27
CA GLN A 20 -10.71 13.86 -15.92
C GLN A 20 -10.04 14.78 -14.88
N PHE A 21 -8.71 15.01 -15.04
CA PHE A 21 -7.98 15.94 -14.20
C PHE A 21 -8.57 17.36 -14.31
N VAL A 22 -8.77 17.86 -15.52
CA VAL A 22 -9.36 19.19 -15.77
C VAL A 22 -10.78 19.27 -15.21
N ALA A 23 -11.61 18.25 -15.40
CA ALA A 23 -12.97 18.22 -14.86
C ALA A 23 -12.97 18.28 -13.32
N LEU A 24 -12.14 17.48 -12.65
CA LEU A 24 -12.03 17.50 -11.18
C LEU A 24 -11.45 18.82 -10.66
N PHE A 25 -10.55 19.44 -11.41
CA PHE A 25 -10.01 20.76 -11.08
C PHE A 25 -11.10 21.83 -11.16
N ILE A 26 -11.95 21.81 -12.21
CA ILE A 26 -13.11 22.73 -12.33
C ILE A 26 -14.08 22.50 -11.17
N VAL A 27 -14.42 21.25 -10.83
CA VAL A 27 -15.25 20.93 -9.67
C VAL A 27 -14.66 21.52 -8.39
N THR A 28 -13.35 21.40 -8.21
CA THR A 28 -12.66 21.98 -7.05
C THR A 28 -12.78 23.50 -7.00
N LEU A 29 -12.60 24.19 -8.13
CA LEU A 29 -12.75 25.64 -8.21
C LEU A 29 -14.18 26.08 -7.88
N VAL A 30 -15.20 25.39 -8.42
CA VAL A 30 -16.61 25.67 -8.11
C VAL A 30 -16.89 25.47 -6.61
N LEU A 31 -16.43 24.38 -6.02
CA LEU A 31 -16.62 24.13 -4.59
C LEU A 31 -15.90 25.17 -3.73
N THR A 32 -14.71 25.61 -4.14
CA THR A 32 -13.95 26.67 -3.46
C THR A 32 -14.71 27.99 -3.51
N GLU A 33 -15.22 28.39 -4.67
CA GLU A 33 -15.99 29.62 -4.84
C GLU A 33 -17.30 29.59 -4.03
N LEU A 34 -18.01 28.45 -4.03
CA LEU A 34 -19.21 28.26 -3.22
C LEU A 34 -18.88 28.35 -1.72
N SER A 35 -17.81 27.70 -1.28
CA SER A 35 -17.35 27.78 0.11
C SER A 35 -16.99 29.20 0.50
N TYR A 36 -16.27 29.91 -0.36
CA TYR A 36 -15.90 31.32 -0.14
C TYR A 36 -17.14 32.22 0.02
N ARG A 37 -18.09 32.15 -0.93
CA ARG A 37 -19.29 33.02 -0.91
C ARG A 37 -20.28 32.69 0.20
N PHE A 38 -20.52 31.40 0.45
CA PHE A 38 -21.61 30.98 1.34
C PHE A 38 -21.14 30.65 2.76
N ILE A 39 -19.87 30.40 2.97
CA ILE A 39 -19.32 30.08 4.28
C ILE A 39 -18.36 31.19 4.75
N GLU A 40 -17.28 31.43 4.00
CA GLU A 40 -16.20 32.30 4.46
C GLU A 40 -16.63 33.76 4.53
N MET A 41 -17.24 34.31 3.48
CA MET A 41 -17.67 35.70 3.46
C MET A 41 -18.73 36.02 4.54
N PRO A 42 -19.80 35.25 4.73
CA PRO A 42 -20.75 35.47 5.81
C PRO A 42 -20.13 35.38 7.22
N VAL A 43 -19.12 34.55 7.41
CA VAL A 43 -18.37 34.46 8.67
C VAL A 43 -17.57 35.75 8.89
N ARG A 44 -16.81 36.16 7.89
CA ARG A 44 -15.96 37.36 7.94
C ARG A 44 -16.74 38.67 8.11
N ASP A 45 -17.90 38.74 7.47
CA ASP A 45 -18.79 39.93 7.57
C ASP A 45 -19.59 39.95 8.90
N GLY A 46 -19.37 39.00 9.82
CA GLY A 46 -20.07 38.96 11.10
C GLY A 46 -21.54 38.57 11.03
N ARG A 47 -22.05 38.20 9.82
CA ARG A 47 -23.47 37.82 9.60
C ARG A 47 -23.88 36.60 10.40
N LEU A 48 -22.94 35.70 10.70
CA LEU A 48 -23.22 34.57 11.58
C LEU A 48 -23.56 35.02 13.01
N GLY A 49 -22.95 36.06 13.50
CA GLY A 49 -23.27 36.65 14.82
C GLY A 49 -24.70 37.17 14.88
N GLU A 50 -25.16 37.85 13.83
CA GLU A 50 -26.53 38.34 13.75
C GLU A 50 -27.56 37.19 13.62
N VAL A 51 -27.26 36.20 12.76
CA VAL A 51 -28.08 34.98 12.61
C VAL A 51 -28.15 34.23 13.93
N TRP A 52 -27.01 34.04 14.60
CA TRP A 52 -26.96 33.37 15.91
C TRP A 52 -27.76 34.12 16.98
N HIS A 53 -27.68 35.45 17.00
CA HIS A 53 -28.47 36.26 17.93
C HIS A 53 -29.97 36.11 17.68
N LYS A 54 -30.43 36.13 16.42
CA LYS A 54 -31.86 35.93 16.03
C LYS A 54 -32.35 34.53 16.35
N LEU A 55 -31.48 33.51 16.19
CA LEU A 55 -31.80 32.11 16.52
C LEU A 55 -31.88 31.90 18.05
N ARG A 56 -31.03 32.59 18.83
CA ARG A 56 -31.02 32.47 20.29
C ARG A 56 -32.19 33.19 20.97
N PHE A 57 -32.66 34.28 20.38
CA PHE A 57 -33.74 35.12 20.91
C PHE A 57 -34.83 35.37 19.83
N PRO A 58 -35.64 34.35 19.51
CA PRO A 58 -36.73 34.50 18.55
C PRO A 58 -37.77 35.48 19.11
N ARG A 59 -38.21 36.40 18.25
CA ARG A 59 -39.23 37.42 18.63
C ARG A 59 -40.63 37.14 18.05
N THR A 60 -40.68 36.26 17.06
CA THR A 60 -41.94 35.91 16.36
C THR A 60 -42.03 34.39 16.17
N ASP A 61 -43.26 33.90 15.88
CA ASP A 61 -43.48 32.49 15.57
C ASP A 61 -42.74 32.06 14.30
N ALA A 62 -42.60 32.93 13.33
CA ALA A 62 -41.81 32.71 12.13
C ALA A 62 -40.31 32.54 12.44
N ASP A 63 -39.79 33.31 13.40
CA ASP A 63 -38.41 33.16 13.86
C ASP A 63 -38.16 31.82 14.56
N THR A 64 -39.19 31.36 15.30
CA THR A 64 -39.15 30.05 16.00
C THR A 64 -39.13 28.90 15.01
N GLU A 65 -39.96 28.95 13.98
CA GLU A 65 -40.01 27.93 12.90
C GLU A 65 -38.67 27.90 12.14
N ARG A 66 -38.15 29.06 11.79
CA ARG A 66 -36.85 29.20 11.12
C ARG A 66 -35.70 28.63 11.99
N ARG A 67 -35.70 28.92 13.28
CA ARG A 67 -34.75 28.37 14.25
C ARG A 67 -34.80 26.84 14.23
N ASN A 68 -35.97 26.25 14.33
CA ASN A 68 -36.14 24.80 14.35
C ASN A 68 -35.65 24.13 13.04
N LYS A 69 -35.89 24.76 11.88
CA LYS A 69 -35.36 24.30 10.59
C LYS A 69 -33.83 24.38 10.54
N VAL A 70 -33.21 25.47 11.03
CA VAL A 70 -31.79 25.65 11.09
C VAL A 70 -31.14 24.67 12.06
N PHE A 71 -31.76 24.44 13.24
CA PHE A 71 -31.28 23.43 14.17
C PHE A 71 -31.37 22.01 13.59
N ALA A 72 -32.47 21.65 12.91
CA ALA A 72 -32.59 20.34 12.27
C ALA A 72 -31.52 20.17 11.17
N LEU A 73 -31.28 21.18 10.35
CA LEU A 73 -30.22 21.17 9.35
C LEU A 73 -28.82 21.06 9.97
N GLY A 74 -28.58 21.78 11.07
CA GLY A 74 -27.33 21.74 11.83
C GLY A 74 -27.06 20.38 12.46
N VAL A 75 -28.08 19.72 12.98
CA VAL A 75 -27.97 18.33 13.50
C VAL A 75 -27.60 17.38 12.36
N VAL A 76 -28.28 17.45 11.22
CA VAL A 76 -27.93 16.62 10.04
C VAL A 76 -26.49 16.88 9.59
N ALA A 77 -26.09 18.15 9.50
CA ALA A 77 -24.73 18.54 9.11
C ALA A 77 -23.65 18.11 10.13
N ALA A 78 -24.00 17.97 11.42
CA ALA A 78 -23.10 17.48 12.44
C ALA A 78 -23.03 15.95 12.49
N VAL A 79 -24.13 15.26 12.19
CA VAL A 79 -24.20 13.79 12.19
C VAL A 79 -23.38 13.19 11.04
N LEU A 80 -23.37 13.83 9.86
CA LEU A 80 -22.63 13.32 8.70
C LEU A 80 -21.12 13.19 8.92
N PRO A 81 -20.40 14.21 9.45
CA PRO A 81 -18.99 14.05 9.79
C PRO A 81 -18.73 13.02 10.88
N VAL A 82 -19.59 12.97 11.91
CA VAL A 82 -19.46 11.98 12.99
C VAL A 82 -19.65 10.56 12.44
N PHE A 83 -20.66 10.35 11.58
CA PHE A 83 -20.87 9.07 10.92
C PHE A 83 -19.69 8.70 10.00
N SER A 84 -19.12 9.67 9.30
CA SER A 84 -17.92 9.46 8.47
C SER A 84 -16.70 9.07 9.29
N VAL A 85 -16.47 9.73 10.43
CA VAL A 85 -15.38 9.39 11.36
C VAL A 85 -15.59 8.01 12.00
N VAL A 86 -16.83 7.72 12.42
CA VAL A 86 -17.21 6.41 12.96
C VAL A 86 -17.05 5.31 11.90
N SER A 87 -17.49 5.54 10.65
CA SER A 87 -17.30 4.58 9.56
C SER A 87 -15.81 4.37 9.22
N LEU A 88 -14.97 5.38 9.34
CA LEU A 88 -13.52 5.26 9.19
C LEU A 88 -12.88 4.50 10.37
N ALA A 89 -13.36 4.72 11.59
CA ALA A 89 -12.84 4.07 12.80
C ALA A 89 -13.27 2.60 12.90
N PHE A 90 -14.46 2.25 12.37
CA PHE A 90 -15.00 0.88 12.37
C PHE A 90 -14.92 0.17 11.02
N GLY A 91 -14.24 0.75 10.04
CA GLY A 91 -13.90 0.11 8.77
C GLY A 91 -12.92 -1.05 9.00
N THR A 92 -13.45 -2.21 9.37
CA THR A 92 -12.72 -3.39 9.86
C THR A 92 -11.74 -4.00 8.84
N GLY A 93 -11.80 -3.63 7.56
CA GLY A 93 -10.90 -4.13 6.54
C GLY A 93 -9.53 -3.44 6.52
N GLU A 94 -9.51 -2.10 6.52
CA GLU A 94 -8.26 -1.33 6.46
C GLU A 94 -7.43 -1.43 7.76
N GLY A 95 -8.11 -1.56 8.92
CA GLY A 95 -7.43 -1.74 10.21
C GLY A 95 -6.65 -3.05 10.31
N LYS A 96 -7.22 -4.16 9.84
CA LYS A 96 -6.56 -5.47 9.84
C LYS A 96 -5.39 -5.54 8.85
N ILE A 97 -5.53 -4.91 7.68
CA ILE A 97 -4.44 -4.79 6.71
C ILE A 97 -3.29 -3.97 7.30
N ALA A 98 -3.60 -2.83 7.91
CA ALA A 98 -2.61 -1.97 8.56
C ALA A 98 -1.89 -2.68 9.72
N GLU A 99 -2.61 -3.49 10.52
CA GLU A 99 -2.04 -4.30 11.60
C GLU A 99 -1.11 -5.41 11.07
N SER A 100 -1.51 -6.14 10.02
CA SER A 100 -0.68 -7.14 9.35
C SER A 100 0.61 -6.53 8.81
N ILE A 101 0.50 -5.41 8.12
CA ILE A 101 1.64 -4.70 7.56
C ILE A 101 2.56 -4.17 8.66
N LYS A 102 2.02 -3.61 9.75
CA LYS A 102 2.80 -3.14 10.90
C LYS A 102 3.54 -4.29 11.59
N SER A 103 2.87 -5.42 11.81
CA SER A 103 3.50 -6.62 12.35
C SER A 103 4.65 -7.11 11.47
N GLY A 104 4.51 -7.00 10.14
CA GLY A 104 5.55 -7.29 9.18
C GLY A 104 6.71 -6.28 9.23
N GLU A 105 6.41 -4.98 9.33
CA GLU A 105 7.43 -3.92 9.50
C GLU A 105 8.25 -4.15 10.76
N ASP A 106 7.60 -4.46 11.89
CA ASP A 106 8.28 -4.75 13.17
C ASP A 106 9.18 -5.99 13.05
N ALA A 107 8.72 -7.04 12.35
CA ALA A 107 9.52 -8.25 12.12
C ALA A 107 10.74 -7.98 11.24
N VAL A 108 10.60 -7.20 10.18
CA VAL A 108 11.69 -6.81 9.28
C VAL A 108 12.72 -5.92 10.01
N GLN A 109 12.27 -4.94 10.79
CA GLN A 109 13.15 -4.08 11.57
C GLN A 109 13.97 -4.85 12.63
N ASN A 110 13.34 -5.80 13.30
CA ASN A 110 14.03 -6.62 14.31
C ASN A 110 15.13 -7.53 13.71
N LEU A 111 14.97 -7.95 12.45
CA LEU A 111 15.94 -8.80 11.77
C LEU A 111 17.06 -8.02 11.08
N LEU A 112 16.72 -6.95 10.42
CA LEU A 112 17.67 -6.20 9.61
C LEU A 112 18.55 -5.28 10.45
N GLY A 113 18.29 -5.10 11.76
CA GLY A 113 19.11 -4.27 12.64
C GLY A 113 19.98 -3.26 11.90
N THR A 114 19.38 -2.55 10.89
CA THR A 114 20.05 -1.63 9.99
C THR A 114 20.58 -2.17 8.64
N THR A 115 19.72 -2.62 7.72
CA THR A 115 20.06 -2.55 6.29
C THR A 115 18.84 -2.13 5.47
N VAL A 116 18.27 -0.98 5.81
CA VAL A 116 17.41 -0.25 4.88
C VAL A 116 18.34 0.49 3.93
N ALA A 117 18.28 0.18 2.63
CA ALA A 117 18.90 1.04 1.63
C ALA A 117 18.38 2.48 1.87
N PRO A 118 19.27 3.50 1.93
CA PRO A 118 18.86 4.84 2.29
C PRO A 118 17.80 5.35 1.31
N ASP A 119 16.65 5.77 1.87
CA ASP A 119 15.69 6.58 1.15
C ASP A 119 16.42 7.86 0.69
N PRO A 120 16.52 8.16 -0.62
CA PRO A 120 17.24 9.32 -1.11
C PRO A 120 16.71 10.67 -0.60
N ASN A 121 15.59 10.68 0.12
CA ASN A 121 14.96 11.88 0.70
C ASN A 121 14.94 11.94 2.24
N SER A 122 15.57 10.99 2.95
CA SER A 122 15.59 11.00 4.42
C SER A 122 16.87 11.69 4.96
N THR A 123 16.69 12.85 5.57
CA THR A 123 17.77 13.65 6.17
C THR A 123 17.93 13.40 7.69
N THR A 124 17.60 12.22 8.19
CA THR A 124 17.74 11.96 9.62
C THR A 124 18.40 10.61 9.87
N ILE A 125 19.64 10.67 10.39
CA ILE A 125 20.38 9.51 10.89
C ILE A 125 20.07 9.37 12.38
N PRO A 126 19.34 8.35 12.84
CA PRO A 126 19.34 7.98 14.25
C PRO A 126 20.46 6.95 14.51
N GLY A 127 21.09 7.08 15.66
CA GLY A 127 22.27 6.39 16.10
C GLY A 127 22.28 4.88 15.93
N THR A 128 23.37 4.46 15.36
CA THR A 128 23.83 3.11 15.08
C THR A 128 23.99 2.29 16.37
N GLN A 129 23.24 1.19 16.48
CA GLN A 129 23.74 0.02 17.20
C GLN A 129 24.04 -1.06 16.15
N THR A 130 25.29 -1.15 15.80
CA THR A 130 25.84 -2.14 14.87
C THR A 130 25.89 -3.48 15.58
N THR A 131 24.91 -4.34 15.38
CA THR A 131 25.13 -5.77 15.62
C THR A 131 25.77 -6.29 14.33
N THR A 132 27.07 -6.46 14.36
CA THR A 132 27.90 -7.00 13.29
C THR A 132 27.49 -8.45 13.00
N LEU A 133 26.63 -8.64 11.99
CA LEU A 133 26.53 -9.89 11.23
C LEU A 133 27.58 -9.82 10.11
N ASP A 134 28.86 -9.61 10.50
CA ASP A 134 29.94 -9.47 9.55
C ASP A 134 30.19 -10.82 8.87
N GLY A 135 30.01 -10.88 7.53
CA GLY A 135 30.44 -12.00 6.69
C GLY A 135 29.52 -13.22 6.60
N GLN A 136 28.40 -13.29 7.31
CA GLN A 136 27.50 -14.45 7.21
C GLN A 136 26.58 -14.32 6.00
N GLN A 137 26.55 -15.35 5.13
CA GLN A 137 25.61 -15.42 4.02
C GLN A 137 24.15 -15.41 4.51
N ILE A 138 23.27 -14.86 3.72
CA ILE A 138 21.82 -14.93 3.91
C ILE A 138 21.31 -16.15 3.12
N PRO A 139 21.04 -17.29 3.76
CA PRO A 139 20.69 -18.51 3.03
C PRO A 139 19.46 -18.35 2.16
N ILE A 140 18.44 -17.65 2.66
CA ILE A 140 17.18 -17.39 1.97
C ILE A 140 16.85 -15.89 2.09
N LEU A 141 16.94 -15.15 0.99
CA LEU A 141 16.57 -13.75 0.90
C LEU A 141 15.21 -13.62 0.20
N ALA A 142 14.27 -12.92 0.80
CA ALA A 142 12.99 -12.61 0.17
C ALA A 142 12.85 -11.09 -0.02
N ILE A 143 12.62 -10.67 -1.26
CA ILE A 143 12.46 -9.27 -1.67
C ILE A 143 11.01 -9.06 -2.09
N GLY A 144 10.28 -8.16 -1.41
CA GLY A 144 8.87 -8.00 -1.66
C GLY A 144 8.31 -6.59 -1.45
N ASP A 145 7.03 -6.48 -1.78
CA ASP A 145 6.22 -5.29 -1.51
C ASP A 145 5.30 -5.50 -0.29
N SER A 146 4.19 -4.74 -0.23
CA SER A 146 3.24 -4.80 0.89
C SER A 146 2.56 -6.16 1.07
N VAL A 147 2.44 -6.98 0.03
CA VAL A 147 1.85 -8.32 0.12
C VAL A 147 2.77 -9.23 0.91
N MET A 148 4.04 -9.31 0.52
CA MET A 148 5.06 -10.07 1.25
C MET A 148 5.29 -9.51 2.65
N LEU A 149 5.30 -8.18 2.80
CA LEU A 149 5.45 -7.51 4.09
C LEU A 149 4.38 -7.96 5.09
N GLY A 150 3.13 -8.13 4.65
CA GLY A 150 2.05 -8.67 5.48
C GLY A 150 2.33 -10.08 6.02
N ALA A 151 3.11 -10.89 5.30
CA ALA A 151 3.51 -12.25 5.71
C ALA A 151 4.92 -12.29 6.34
N ALA A 152 5.61 -11.17 6.45
CA ALA A 152 7.03 -11.12 6.82
C ALA A 152 7.33 -11.82 8.14
N ARG A 153 6.48 -11.67 9.15
CA ARG A 153 6.65 -12.36 10.44
C ARG A 153 6.69 -13.88 10.29
N ILE A 154 5.72 -14.45 9.55
CA ILE A 154 5.65 -15.91 9.37
C ILE A 154 6.84 -16.40 8.53
N LEU A 155 7.24 -15.66 7.50
CA LEU A 155 8.40 -15.97 6.67
C LEU A 155 9.68 -15.95 7.49
N THR A 156 9.84 -14.97 8.36
CA THR A 156 10.97 -14.83 9.29
C THR A 156 11.03 -15.96 10.29
N ASP A 157 9.89 -16.33 10.91
CA ASP A 157 9.81 -17.47 11.83
C ASP A 157 10.23 -18.80 11.18
N ARG A 158 10.24 -18.85 9.82
CA ARG A 158 10.72 -19.99 9.00
C ARG A 158 12.16 -19.85 8.52
N GLY A 159 12.90 -18.86 9.02
CA GLY A 159 14.31 -18.65 8.69
C GLY A 159 14.56 -17.89 7.38
N ILE A 160 13.56 -17.24 6.82
CA ILE A 160 13.69 -16.39 5.63
C ILE A 160 14.05 -14.97 6.07
N THR A 161 15.12 -14.41 5.52
CA THR A 161 15.43 -12.98 5.68
C THR A 161 14.57 -12.17 4.71
N VAL A 162 13.69 -11.35 5.25
CA VAL A 162 12.70 -10.60 4.46
C VAL A 162 13.13 -9.14 4.34
N ASP A 163 13.26 -8.66 3.10
CA ASP A 163 13.38 -7.25 2.74
C ASP A 163 12.13 -6.84 1.96
N ALA A 164 11.11 -6.40 2.66
CA ALA A 164 9.84 -6.01 2.08
C ALA A 164 9.43 -4.60 2.52
N LEU A 165 8.84 -3.83 1.59
CA LEU A 165 8.47 -2.43 1.82
C LEU A 165 7.16 -2.10 1.10
N LYS A 166 6.29 -1.30 1.74
CA LYS A 166 5.07 -0.77 1.11
C LYS A 166 5.38 -0.06 -0.20
N SER A 167 4.54 -0.30 -1.20
CA SER A 167 4.60 0.38 -2.50
C SER A 167 5.91 0.21 -3.26
N ARG A 168 6.72 -0.81 -2.90
CA ARG A 168 8.01 -1.06 -3.55
C ARG A 168 7.84 -1.33 -5.05
N PRO A 169 8.51 -0.58 -5.93
CA PRO A 169 8.53 -0.85 -7.35
C PRO A 169 9.46 -2.04 -7.68
N PHE A 170 9.16 -2.74 -8.78
CA PHE A 170 9.91 -3.94 -9.19
C PHE A 170 11.42 -3.67 -9.35
N ARG A 171 11.79 -2.50 -9.87
CA ARG A 171 13.19 -2.11 -10.11
C ARG A 171 14.07 -2.14 -8.84
N GLN A 172 13.49 -1.93 -7.65
CA GLN A 172 14.28 -1.96 -6.41
C GLN A 172 14.85 -3.36 -6.09
N ALA A 173 14.31 -4.44 -6.68
CA ALA A 173 14.93 -5.75 -6.54
C ALA A 173 16.38 -5.78 -7.07
N LEU A 174 16.66 -5.06 -8.16
CA LEU A 174 18.01 -4.92 -8.70
C LEU A 174 18.98 -4.27 -7.71
N GLU A 175 18.54 -3.18 -7.08
CA GLU A 175 19.36 -2.43 -6.11
C GLU A 175 19.71 -3.30 -4.90
N ILE A 176 18.71 -4.01 -4.37
CA ILE A 176 18.88 -4.92 -3.22
C ILE A 176 19.78 -6.09 -3.58
N ALA A 177 19.56 -6.76 -4.72
CA ALA A 177 20.37 -7.89 -5.16
C ALA A 177 21.83 -7.48 -5.38
N ASN A 178 22.08 -6.34 -6.03
CA ASN A 178 23.42 -5.79 -6.21
C ASN A 178 24.09 -5.47 -4.87
N TYR A 179 23.36 -4.84 -3.95
CA TYR A 179 23.90 -4.52 -2.63
C TYR A 179 24.30 -5.78 -1.86
N VAL A 180 23.38 -6.74 -1.72
CA VAL A 180 23.65 -7.98 -0.96
C VAL A 180 24.78 -8.79 -1.60
N LYS A 181 24.87 -8.81 -2.95
CA LYS A 181 26.00 -9.41 -3.67
C LYS A 181 27.32 -8.68 -3.40
N SER A 182 27.31 -7.34 -3.42
CA SER A 182 28.52 -6.53 -3.23
C SER A 182 29.18 -6.72 -1.85
N ILE A 183 28.37 -7.03 -0.83
CA ILE A 183 28.85 -7.36 0.52
C ILE A 183 29.05 -8.87 0.74
N ASN A 184 29.04 -9.66 -0.33
CA ASN A 184 29.24 -11.12 -0.34
C ASN A 184 28.32 -11.89 0.62
N ARG A 185 27.05 -11.46 0.75
CA ARG A 185 26.05 -12.09 1.64
C ARG A 185 24.95 -12.82 0.90
N LEU A 186 24.94 -12.82 -0.43
CA LEU A 186 23.93 -13.51 -1.25
C LEU A 186 24.12 -15.02 -1.12
N GLY A 187 23.08 -15.71 -0.65
CA GLY A 187 23.09 -17.17 -0.41
C GLY A 187 22.43 -17.97 -1.52
N GLU A 188 21.88 -19.13 -1.14
CA GLU A 188 21.40 -20.16 -2.06
C GLU A 188 20.06 -19.79 -2.72
N PHE A 189 19.17 -19.11 -1.99
CA PHE A 189 17.80 -18.87 -2.43
C PHE A 189 17.45 -17.38 -2.42
N VAL A 190 16.87 -16.91 -3.52
CA VAL A 190 16.29 -15.56 -3.59
C VAL A 190 14.84 -15.66 -4.02
N ILE A 191 13.93 -15.04 -3.27
CA ILE A 191 12.49 -15.00 -3.52
C ILE A 191 12.12 -13.56 -3.89
N ILE A 192 11.40 -13.36 -4.99
CA ILE A 192 10.98 -12.03 -5.45
C ILE A 192 9.47 -12.02 -5.65
N HIS A 193 8.75 -11.26 -4.82
CA HIS A 193 7.33 -10.99 -4.98
C HIS A 193 7.09 -9.49 -5.10
N LEU A 194 7.11 -9.01 -6.31
CA LEU A 194 6.87 -7.64 -6.71
C LEU A 194 5.93 -7.62 -7.92
N GLY A 195 5.45 -6.42 -8.29
CA GLY A 195 4.54 -6.30 -9.44
C GLY A 195 3.13 -5.82 -9.08
N THR A 196 2.82 -5.69 -7.79
CA THR A 196 1.55 -5.14 -7.32
C THR A 196 1.41 -3.65 -7.61
N ASN A 197 2.52 -2.91 -7.68
CA ASN A 197 2.51 -1.45 -7.64
C ASN A 197 2.69 -0.76 -8.99
N ASN A 198 3.37 -1.39 -9.95
CA ASN A 198 3.68 -0.78 -11.25
C ASN A 198 3.99 -1.81 -12.33
N PHE A 199 4.06 -1.36 -13.59
CA PHE A 199 4.58 -2.17 -14.70
C PHE A 199 6.04 -2.54 -14.48
N VAL A 200 6.39 -3.74 -14.96
CA VAL A 200 7.76 -4.16 -15.18
C VAL A 200 7.94 -4.46 -16.68
N ASP A 201 9.13 -4.25 -17.21
CA ASP A 201 9.51 -4.64 -18.55
C ASP A 201 10.56 -5.76 -18.52
N GLN A 202 10.74 -6.43 -19.67
CA GLN A 202 11.69 -7.52 -19.81
C GLN A 202 13.11 -7.07 -19.46
N LYS A 203 13.50 -5.85 -19.87
CA LYS A 203 14.81 -5.30 -19.57
C LYS A 203 15.09 -5.22 -18.08
N THR A 204 14.12 -4.76 -17.28
CA THR A 204 14.25 -4.70 -15.83
C THR A 204 14.42 -6.09 -15.24
N LEU A 205 13.67 -7.10 -15.71
CA LEU A 205 13.81 -8.48 -15.25
C LEU A 205 15.19 -9.05 -15.61
N ASP A 206 15.67 -8.80 -16.82
CA ASP A 206 17.00 -9.23 -17.26
C ASP A 206 18.10 -8.58 -16.41
N GLU A 207 17.99 -7.28 -16.11
CA GLU A 207 18.92 -6.56 -15.23
C GLU A 207 18.94 -7.15 -13.81
N ILE A 208 17.78 -7.54 -13.25
CA ILE A 208 17.67 -8.19 -11.93
C ILE A 208 18.37 -9.54 -11.93
N MET A 209 18.29 -10.31 -13.01
CA MET A 209 18.93 -11.63 -13.10
C MET A 209 20.45 -11.56 -13.19
N VAL A 210 21.06 -10.43 -13.59
CA VAL A 210 22.53 -10.29 -13.64
C VAL A 210 23.23 -10.59 -12.31
N PRO A 211 22.87 -9.95 -11.18
CA PRO A 211 23.48 -10.29 -9.89
C PRO A 211 23.08 -11.68 -9.39
N LEU A 212 21.95 -12.25 -9.83
CA LEU A 212 21.37 -13.50 -9.34
C LEU A 212 21.75 -14.74 -10.16
N LYS A 213 22.61 -14.61 -11.17
CA LYS A 213 22.95 -15.70 -12.10
C LYS A 213 23.58 -16.92 -11.44
N ASP A 214 24.29 -16.69 -10.31
CA ASP A 214 25.03 -17.73 -9.57
C ASP A 214 24.24 -18.22 -8.32
N VAL A 215 23.01 -17.76 -8.12
CA VAL A 215 22.11 -18.23 -7.05
C VAL A 215 21.52 -19.59 -7.47
N ASP A 216 21.45 -20.53 -6.54
CA ASP A 216 20.97 -21.88 -6.84
C ASP A 216 19.52 -21.89 -7.31
N LEU A 217 18.69 -21.06 -6.68
CA LEU A 217 17.29 -20.90 -7.07
C LEU A 217 16.78 -19.46 -6.83
N VAL A 218 16.24 -18.87 -7.88
CA VAL A 218 15.47 -17.62 -7.82
C VAL A 218 13.99 -17.94 -8.00
N LEU A 219 13.21 -17.76 -6.95
CA LEU A 219 11.77 -17.97 -6.96
C LEU A 219 11.05 -16.64 -7.21
N PHE A 220 10.46 -16.48 -8.40
CA PHE A 220 9.54 -15.38 -8.66
C PHE A 220 8.12 -15.77 -8.26
N VAL A 221 7.38 -14.82 -7.68
CA VAL A 221 5.99 -15.01 -7.28
C VAL A 221 5.13 -14.04 -8.08
N THR A 222 4.09 -14.55 -8.76
CA THR A 222 3.15 -13.71 -9.53
C THR A 222 2.26 -12.89 -8.62
N ALA A 223 1.86 -11.68 -9.05
CA ALA A 223 1.06 -10.76 -8.27
C ALA A 223 -0.44 -10.91 -8.55
N HIS A 224 -1.27 -10.90 -7.50
CA HIS A 224 -2.73 -10.78 -7.60
C HIS A 224 -3.17 -9.37 -7.23
N VAL A 225 -3.54 -8.58 -8.24
CA VAL A 225 -3.93 -7.17 -8.11
C VAL A 225 -5.01 -6.81 -9.16
N PRO A 226 -6.22 -7.41 -9.06
CA PRO A 226 -7.22 -7.50 -10.13
C PRO A 226 -7.72 -6.15 -10.66
N THR A 227 -7.50 -5.06 -9.93
CA THR A 227 -7.91 -3.70 -10.36
C THR A 227 -6.84 -3.01 -11.20
N ARG A 228 -5.70 -3.65 -11.46
CA ARG A 228 -4.55 -3.05 -12.13
C ARG A 228 -4.31 -3.65 -13.50
N LYS A 229 -4.25 -2.79 -14.52
CA LYS A 229 -4.03 -3.19 -15.90
C LYS A 229 -2.64 -3.81 -16.19
N TRP A 230 -1.71 -3.69 -15.26
CA TRP A 230 -0.37 -4.28 -15.37
C TRP A 230 -0.26 -5.68 -14.77
N GLN A 231 -1.29 -6.18 -14.08
CA GLN A 231 -1.26 -7.51 -13.47
C GLN A 231 -0.88 -8.60 -14.48
N ASP A 232 -1.69 -8.73 -15.53
CA ASP A 232 -1.52 -9.81 -16.50
C ASP A 232 -0.22 -9.66 -17.31
N PRO A 233 0.12 -8.46 -17.87
CA PRO A 233 1.41 -8.28 -18.54
C PRO A 233 2.63 -8.59 -17.65
N ASN A 234 2.61 -8.18 -16.37
CA ASN A 234 3.70 -8.48 -15.45
C ASN A 234 3.81 -9.98 -15.17
N ASN A 235 2.67 -10.62 -14.90
CA ASN A 235 2.62 -12.06 -14.60
C ASN A 235 3.06 -12.91 -15.79
N ASP A 236 2.71 -12.51 -17.03
CA ASP A 236 3.12 -13.21 -18.23
C ASP A 236 4.64 -13.14 -18.42
N LEU A 237 5.26 -11.97 -18.19
CA LEU A 237 6.72 -11.85 -18.20
C LEU A 237 7.38 -12.71 -17.12
N VAL A 238 6.84 -12.71 -15.90
CA VAL A 238 7.37 -13.54 -14.79
C VAL A 238 7.25 -15.02 -15.12
N ARG A 239 6.12 -15.49 -15.66
CA ARG A 239 5.91 -16.91 -16.05
C ARG A 239 6.86 -17.37 -17.17
N ALA A 240 7.33 -16.45 -18.00
CA ALA A 240 8.25 -16.75 -19.08
C ALA A 240 9.72 -16.91 -18.63
N LEU A 241 10.11 -16.41 -17.46
CA LEU A 241 11.49 -16.41 -16.96
C LEU A 241 12.15 -17.79 -16.92
N PRO A 242 11.47 -18.89 -16.49
CA PRO A 242 12.09 -20.23 -16.48
C PRO A 242 12.52 -20.72 -17.86
N ASN A 243 11.94 -20.21 -18.93
CA ASN A 243 12.34 -20.56 -20.29
C ASN A 243 13.68 -19.93 -20.71
N VAL A 244 14.12 -18.88 -19.97
CA VAL A 244 15.33 -18.11 -20.26
C VAL A 244 16.42 -18.40 -19.24
N TYR A 245 16.05 -18.56 -17.96
CA TYR A 245 16.97 -18.70 -16.84
C TYR A 245 16.77 -20.05 -16.14
N GLY A 246 17.77 -20.92 -16.24
CA GLY A 246 17.69 -22.29 -15.71
C GLY A 246 17.62 -22.40 -14.18
N ASN A 247 17.97 -21.33 -13.46
CA ASN A 247 17.89 -21.25 -12.01
C ASN A 247 16.63 -20.53 -11.50
N VAL A 248 15.63 -20.27 -12.39
CA VAL A 248 14.37 -19.63 -12.02
C VAL A 248 13.23 -20.64 -11.89
N LYS A 249 12.46 -20.51 -10.83
CA LYS A 249 11.10 -21.11 -10.70
C LYS A 249 10.08 -20.00 -10.49
N VAL A 250 8.81 -20.35 -10.77
CA VAL A 250 7.68 -19.44 -10.55
C VAL A 250 6.67 -20.10 -9.61
N LEU A 251 6.28 -19.38 -8.55
CA LEU A 251 5.11 -19.67 -7.76
C LEU A 251 3.95 -18.82 -8.27
N ASP A 252 2.94 -19.46 -8.85
CA ASP A 252 1.79 -18.76 -9.42
C ASP A 252 0.75 -18.40 -8.35
N TRP A 253 1.12 -17.40 -7.52
CA TRP A 253 0.23 -16.85 -6.49
C TRP A 253 -1.03 -16.22 -7.08
N TYR A 254 -0.94 -15.63 -8.28
CA TYR A 254 -2.11 -15.11 -9.00
C TYR A 254 -3.21 -16.17 -9.17
N GLN A 255 -2.83 -17.36 -9.64
CA GLN A 255 -3.79 -18.44 -9.82
C GLN A 255 -4.38 -18.87 -8.47
N ILE A 256 -3.54 -19.09 -7.46
CA ILE A 256 -3.97 -19.52 -6.13
C ILE A 256 -4.92 -18.51 -5.50
N ALA A 257 -4.58 -17.22 -5.53
CA ALA A 257 -5.41 -16.15 -4.97
C ALA A 257 -6.72 -15.92 -5.75
N THR A 258 -6.76 -16.29 -7.03
CA THR A 258 -7.98 -16.25 -7.85
C THR A 258 -8.92 -17.42 -7.48
N GLU A 259 -8.37 -18.61 -7.27
CA GLU A 259 -9.12 -19.81 -6.90
C GLU A 259 -9.55 -19.78 -5.41
N HIS A 260 -8.78 -19.10 -4.56
CA HIS A 260 -8.94 -19.01 -3.11
C HIS A 260 -9.02 -17.56 -2.62
N PRO A 261 -10.06 -16.80 -3.00
CA PRO A 261 -10.21 -15.40 -2.57
C PRO A 261 -10.36 -15.25 -1.05
N GLU A 262 -10.70 -16.34 -0.32
CA GLU A 262 -10.76 -16.40 1.13
C GLU A 262 -9.40 -16.19 1.82
N TYR A 263 -8.27 -16.31 1.11
CA TYR A 263 -6.94 -16.02 1.64
C TYR A 263 -6.60 -14.53 1.67
N LEU A 264 -7.45 -13.71 1.07
CA LEU A 264 -7.23 -12.28 0.93
C LEU A 264 -8.13 -11.46 1.86
N HIS A 265 -7.69 -10.26 2.17
CA HIS A 265 -8.55 -9.24 2.75
C HIS A 265 -9.58 -8.72 1.71
N GLY A 266 -10.54 -7.93 2.17
CA GLY A 266 -11.60 -7.37 1.32
C GLY A 266 -11.13 -6.49 0.15
N ASP A 267 -9.87 -6.06 0.14
CA ASP A 267 -9.24 -5.36 -0.98
C ASP A 267 -8.79 -6.30 -2.12
N LYS A 268 -8.89 -7.62 -1.91
CA LYS A 268 -8.52 -8.67 -2.86
C LYS A 268 -7.04 -8.65 -3.29
N VAL A 269 -6.17 -8.08 -2.47
CA VAL A 269 -4.73 -7.96 -2.74
C VAL A 269 -3.91 -8.48 -1.57
N HIS A 270 -4.17 -7.96 -0.36
CA HIS A 270 -3.37 -8.28 0.82
C HIS A 270 -3.84 -9.56 1.51
N LEU A 271 -2.86 -10.32 1.99
CA LEU A 271 -3.06 -11.60 2.68
C LEU A 271 -3.73 -11.40 4.04
N ASN A 272 -4.79 -12.15 4.33
CA ASN A 272 -5.30 -12.29 5.69
C ASN A 272 -4.48 -13.33 6.48
N ASN A 273 -4.83 -13.58 7.73
CA ASN A 273 -4.05 -14.47 8.62
C ASN A 273 -3.92 -15.91 8.08
N GLU A 274 -4.91 -16.43 7.38
CA GLU A 274 -4.86 -17.74 6.75
C GLU A 274 -3.99 -17.69 5.48
N GLY A 275 -4.23 -16.70 4.62
CA GLY A 275 -3.46 -16.49 3.42
C GLY A 275 -1.96 -16.31 3.68
N GLN A 276 -1.57 -15.63 4.76
CA GLN A 276 -0.17 -15.50 5.15
C GLN A 276 0.50 -16.85 5.43
N LYS A 277 -0.22 -17.77 6.10
CA LYS A 277 0.28 -19.11 6.41
C LYS A 277 0.45 -19.94 5.13
N VAL A 278 -0.62 -19.98 4.32
CA VAL A 278 -0.62 -20.71 3.05
C VAL A 278 0.47 -20.17 2.11
N TYR A 279 0.57 -18.86 1.98
CA TYR A 279 1.58 -18.20 1.17
C TYR A 279 3.02 -18.59 1.60
N ALA A 280 3.29 -18.58 2.90
CA ALA A 280 4.58 -18.97 3.42
C ALA A 280 4.85 -20.48 3.26
N ASP A 281 3.84 -21.36 3.41
CA ASP A 281 3.96 -22.80 3.17
C ASP A 281 4.33 -23.09 1.71
N LEU A 282 3.65 -22.42 0.77
CA LEU A 282 3.90 -22.58 -0.66
C LEU A 282 5.30 -22.09 -1.07
N ILE A 283 5.78 -21.02 -0.47
CA ILE A 283 7.16 -20.54 -0.69
C ILE A 283 8.16 -21.60 -0.22
N MET A 284 8.01 -22.12 1.02
CA MET A 284 8.91 -23.14 1.56
C MET A 284 8.90 -24.40 0.69
N GLN A 285 7.72 -24.87 0.28
CA GLN A 285 7.58 -26.00 -0.63
C GLN A 285 8.26 -25.74 -1.98
N ALA A 286 8.12 -24.56 -2.56
CA ALA A 286 8.72 -24.21 -3.86
C ALA A 286 10.25 -24.22 -3.84
N ILE A 287 10.86 -23.84 -2.71
CA ILE A 287 12.32 -23.89 -2.51
C ILE A 287 12.82 -25.23 -1.93
N GLY A 288 11.93 -26.20 -1.69
CA GLY A 288 12.29 -27.53 -1.21
C GLY A 288 12.68 -27.60 0.28
N LYS A 289 12.12 -26.77 1.10
CA LYS A 289 12.37 -26.68 2.56
C LYS A 289 11.12 -27.01 3.37
#